data_10f2d7da542653d0d87210bfdbd65181
#
_entry.id   10f2d7da542653d0d87210bfdbd65181
#
_cell.length_a   1.000
_cell.length_b   1.000
_cell.length_c   1.000
_cell.angle_alpha   90.00
_cell.angle_beta   90.00
_cell.angle_gamma   90.00
#
_symmetry.space_group_name_H-M   'P 1'
#
loop_
_entity.id
_entity.type
_entity.pdbx_description
1 polymer ?
#
loop_
_entity_poly.entity_id
_entity_poly.type
_entity_poly.pdbx_seq_one_letter_code
_entity_poly.pdbx_strand_id
1 'polypeptide(L)'
;LQDNHDETVKTSSTSCVWAVAESKAGTLTQCLGVGKQFHREPVVKLISRTRGLRKLFEPRLFRKREQRPELVISCGFRAEPAVLDIKAAYGGMPLTVHLQRPRIEGYDLVFVSRHDWVEELDRRPNYHSMVGVPHQITSARLAPLRDAARRRLSPEGRPIVAVFVGGSNGAYVYDDKTHQNIKCAVEQLEKAGWRIVVSASRRSEDHTQQTLSTLNSESIAVWDRRSENPYLDYMAAADAFVIAKDSITMPCEALATGKPVFTLELTHVAGPRLDKFERYHRDLHETLQLTRPFEGKIDPYSYEPLDETRRIASVIRSELNRP
;
A
#
# COMPACT_ATOMS: atom_id res chain seq x y z
N LEU A 1 14.43 37.05 21.18
CA LEU A 1 15.49 36.04 21.13
C LEU A 1 14.84 34.67 21.37
N GLN A 2 14.38 34.06 20.30
CA GLN A 2 13.92 32.67 20.27
C GLN A 2 14.81 31.94 19.25
N ASP A 3 15.70 31.11 19.78
CA ASP A 3 16.55 30.21 18.99
C ASP A 3 15.67 29.11 18.35
N ASN A 4 15.49 29.20 17.05
CA ASN A 4 14.99 28.11 16.22
C ASN A 4 16.13 27.10 16.04
N HIS A 5 16.14 26.03 16.82
CA HIS A 5 16.91 24.84 16.50
C HIS A 5 16.24 24.08 15.34
N ASP A 6 16.65 24.45 14.15
CA ASP A 6 16.42 23.66 12.93
C ASP A 6 17.38 22.45 13.00
N GLU A 7 16.92 21.36 13.63
CA GLU A 7 17.60 20.06 13.55
C GLU A 7 17.43 19.49 12.13
N THR A 8 18.30 19.94 11.24
CA THR A 8 18.55 19.23 9.98
C THR A 8 19.13 17.86 10.32
N VAL A 9 18.25 16.87 10.43
CA VAL A 9 18.63 15.45 10.47
C VAL A 9 19.45 15.17 9.21
N LYS A 10 20.77 15.08 9.36
CA LYS A 10 21.68 14.55 8.34
C LYS A 10 21.22 13.13 8.01
N THR A 11 20.39 13.00 6.99
CA THR A 11 20.09 11.71 6.38
C THR A 11 21.37 11.21 5.75
N SER A 12 22.04 10.25 6.39
CA SER A 12 23.08 9.46 5.73
C SER A 12 22.40 8.78 4.55
N SER A 13 22.64 9.29 3.33
CA SER A 13 22.09 8.71 2.13
C SER A 13 22.81 7.37 1.90
N THR A 14 22.08 6.28 2.03
CA THR A 14 22.52 4.94 1.63
C THR A 14 22.88 5.00 0.15
N SER A 15 24.13 4.69 -0.22
CA SER A 15 24.66 4.94 -1.56
C SER A 15 24.02 4.08 -2.65
N CYS A 16 23.52 2.88 -2.29
CA CYS A 16 22.86 1.98 -3.24
C CYS A 16 21.80 1.12 -2.56
N VAL A 17 20.55 1.26 -2.99
CA VAL A 17 19.40 0.49 -2.49
C VAL A 17 18.76 -0.30 -3.62
N TRP A 18 18.58 -1.60 -3.42
CA TRP A 18 17.90 -2.47 -4.36
C TRP A 18 16.51 -2.87 -3.85
N ALA A 19 15.50 -2.70 -4.69
CA ALA A 19 14.14 -3.16 -4.48
C ALA A 19 13.90 -4.43 -5.31
N VAL A 20 13.83 -5.59 -4.66
CA VAL A 20 13.69 -6.91 -5.30
C VAL A 20 12.26 -7.42 -5.10
N ALA A 21 11.46 -7.46 -6.16
CA ALA A 21 10.06 -7.80 -6.05
C ALA A 21 9.56 -8.65 -7.24
N GLU A 22 8.46 -9.37 -7.03
CA GLU A 22 7.70 -9.92 -8.15
C GLU A 22 7.09 -8.76 -8.98
N SER A 23 6.83 -9.05 -10.28
CA SER A 23 6.16 -8.09 -11.19
C SER A 23 4.67 -7.89 -10.84
N LYS A 24 4.38 -7.67 -9.56
CA LYS A 24 3.06 -7.32 -9.01
C LYS A 24 3.11 -5.92 -8.42
N ALA A 25 2.14 -5.09 -8.76
CA ALA A 25 2.10 -3.71 -8.28
C ALA A 25 2.17 -3.61 -6.76
N GLY A 26 1.44 -4.45 -6.02
CA GLY A 26 1.41 -4.41 -4.57
C GLY A 26 2.75 -4.74 -3.90
N THR A 27 3.52 -5.73 -4.40
CA THR A 27 4.84 -6.07 -3.85
C THR A 27 5.88 -5.01 -4.18
N LEU A 28 5.86 -4.50 -5.41
CA LEU A 28 6.79 -3.44 -5.82
C LEU A 28 6.54 -2.14 -5.05
N THR A 29 5.26 -1.75 -4.86
CA THR A 29 4.89 -0.55 -4.09
C THR A 29 5.42 -0.62 -2.66
N GLN A 30 5.38 -1.78 -2.01
CA GLN A 30 5.93 -1.98 -0.66
C GLN A 30 7.44 -1.75 -0.64
N CYS A 31 8.18 -2.42 -1.53
CA CYS A 31 9.63 -2.27 -1.62
C CYS A 31 10.04 -0.82 -1.93
N LEU A 32 9.36 -0.16 -2.86
CA LEU A 32 9.65 1.22 -3.23
C LEU A 32 9.24 2.21 -2.13
N GLY A 33 8.17 1.94 -1.39
CA GLY A 33 7.77 2.77 -0.25
C GLY A 33 8.89 2.88 0.77
N VAL A 34 9.44 1.74 1.19
CA VAL A 34 10.55 1.69 2.14
C VAL A 34 11.86 2.15 1.49
N GLY A 35 12.18 1.69 0.27
CA GLY A 35 13.43 2.01 -0.42
C GLY A 35 13.65 3.51 -0.64
N LYS A 36 12.59 4.24 -0.96
CA LYS A 36 12.63 5.70 -1.15
C LYS A 36 12.89 6.49 0.13
N GLN A 37 12.81 5.87 1.30
CA GLN A 37 13.23 6.49 2.56
C GLN A 37 14.77 6.56 2.69
N PHE A 38 15.51 5.81 1.86
CA PHE A 38 16.98 5.71 1.90
C PHE A 38 17.64 6.28 0.64
N HIS A 39 17.02 6.11 -0.51
CA HIS A 39 17.53 6.57 -1.78
C HIS A 39 16.38 7.04 -2.68
N ARG A 40 16.56 8.20 -3.35
CA ARG A 40 15.51 8.79 -4.21
C ARG A 40 15.03 7.82 -5.30
N GLU A 41 15.95 7.08 -5.88
CA GLU A 41 15.71 6.15 -6.99
C GLU A 41 16.34 4.78 -6.66
N PRO A 42 15.65 3.92 -5.88
CA PRO A 42 16.12 2.56 -5.64
C PRO A 42 16.20 1.77 -6.95
N VAL A 43 17.25 0.96 -7.10
CA VAL A 43 17.38 0.08 -8.26
C VAL A 43 16.34 -1.04 -8.19
N VAL A 44 15.44 -1.09 -9.17
CA VAL A 44 14.38 -2.10 -9.22
C VAL A 44 14.86 -3.37 -9.90
N LYS A 45 14.74 -4.49 -9.20
CA LYS A 45 15.03 -5.84 -9.69
C LYS A 45 13.75 -6.67 -9.69
N LEU A 46 13.19 -6.91 -10.86
CA LEU A 46 11.94 -7.68 -10.99
C LEU A 46 12.22 -9.16 -11.18
N ILE A 47 11.59 -9.97 -10.35
CA ILE A 47 11.61 -11.43 -10.47
C ILE A 47 10.56 -11.86 -11.48
N SER A 48 11.02 -12.55 -12.53
CA SER A 48 10.14 -13.10 -13.56
C SER A 48 9.27 -14.24 -13.01
N ARG A 49 8.12 -14.43 -13.66
CA ARG A 49 7.20 -15.55 -13.39
C ARG A 49 7.50 -16.78 -14.24
N THR A 50 8.57 -16.77 -15.02
CA THR A 50 8.92 -17.86 -15.94
C THR A 50 9.14 -19.17 -15.19
N ARG A 51 8.58 -20.26 -15.70
CA ARG A 51 8.71 -21.62 -15.15
C ARG A 51 9.44 -22.53 -16.13
N GLY A 52 10.11 -23.57 -15.60
CA GLY A 52 10.76 -24.62 -16.41
C GLY A 52 12.07 -24.18 -17.05
N LEU A 53 12.44 -24.83 -18.17
CA LEU A 53 13.72 -24.62 -18.90
C LEU A 53 13.95 -23.17 -19.35
N ARG A 54 12.93 -22.39 -19.54
CA ARG A 54 13.05 -20.95 -19.85
C ARG A 54 13.77 -20.16 -18.76
N LYS A 55 13.78 -20.63 -17.51
CA LYS A 55 14.53 -20.02 -16.41
C LYS A 55 16.04 -20.02 -16.63
N LEU A 56 16.56 -20.96 -17.40
CA LEU A 56 17.98 -21.05 -17.76
C LEU A 56 18.43 -19.94 -18.72
N PHE A 57 17.50 -19.34 -19.45
CA PHE A 57 17.74 -18.25 -20.41
C PHE A 57 17.42 -16.87 -19.86
N GLU A 58 16.99 -16.77 -18.59
CA GLU A 58 16.74 -15.47 -17.97
C GLU A 58 18.05 -14.75 -17.69
N PRO A 59 18.16 -13.44 -17.99
CA PRO A 59 19.31 -12.68 -17.61
C PRO A 59 19.49 -12.75 -16.09
N ARG A 60 20.73 -12.90 -15.66
CA ARG A 60 21.06 -12.88 -14.23
C ARG A 60 20.51 -11.61 -13.60
N LEU A 61 19.80 -11.74 -12.48
CA LEU A 61 19.16 -10.63 -11.77
C LEU A 61 20.16 -9.53 -11.40
N PHE A 62 21.43 -9.88 -11.24
CA PHE A 62 22.53 -8.95 -10.99
C PHE A 62 23.82 -9.43 -11.66
N ARG A 63 24.70 -8.47 -11.97
CA ARG A 63 26.06 -8.73 -12.46
C ARG A 63 27.05 -8.36 -11.36
N LYS A 64 28.11 -9.13 -11.17
CA LYS A 64 29.18 -8.83 -10.18
C LYS A 64 29.82 -7.44 -10.37
N ARG A 65 29.68 -6.82 -11.55
CA ARG A 65 30.19 -5.48 -11.87
C ARG A 65 29.19 -4.35 -11.54
N GLU A 66 27.94 -4.67 -11.17
CA GLU A 66 27.01 -3.64 -10.73
C GLU A 66 27.43 -3.08 -9.38
N GLN A 67 27.06 -1.83 -9.11
CA GLN A 67 27.30 -1.22 -7.81
C GLN A 67 26.69 -2.10 -6.71
N ARG A 68 27.51 -2.46 -5.72
CA ARG A 68 27.08 -3.27 -4.59
C ARG A 68 26.00 -2.54 -3.82
N PRO A 69 24.85 -3.17 -3.55
CA PRO A 69 23.85 -2.58 -2.68
C PRO A 69 24.33 -2.59 -1.21
N GLU A 70 24.03 -1.54 -0.48
CA GLU A 70 24.14 -1.50 0.97
C GLU A 70 22.88 -2.07 1.63
N LEU A 71 21.73 -1.86 0.96
CA LEU A 71 20.42 -2.28 1.43
C LEU A 71 19.65 -2.99 0.30
N VAL A 72 19.15 -4.17 0.60
CA VAL A 72 18.26 -4.94 -0.29
C VAL A 72 16.91 -5.12 0.39
N ILE A 73 15.87 -4.55 -0.20
CA ILE A 73 14.49 -4.65 0.28
C ILE A 73 13.72 -5.56 -0.65
N SER A 74 13.05 -6.56 -0.10
CA SER A 74 12.31 -7.53 -0.90
C SER A 74 10.89 -7.77 -0.40
N CYS A 75 10.03 -8.23 -1.31
CA CYS A 75 8.66 -8.59 -1.01
C CYS A 75 8.16 -9.71 -1.91
N GLY A 76 7.51 -10.71 -1.29
CA GLY A 76 6.95 -11.86 -1.99
C GLY A 76 7.92 -13.05 -2.07
N PHE A 77 7.37 -14.26 -1.93
CA PHE A 77 8.14 -15.49 -1.76
C PHE A 77 9.08 -15.84 -2.93
N ARG A 78 8.78 -15.35 -4.15
CA ARG A 78 9.64 -15.61 -5.32
C ARG A 78 10.91 -14.77 -5.30
N ALA A 79 10.93 -13.65 -4.58
CA ALA A 79 12.11 -12.82 -4.42
C ALA A 79 13.13 -13.46 -3.46
N GLU A 80 12.69 -14.34 -2.57
CA GLU A 80 13.49 -14.86 -1.47
C GLU A 80 14.81 -15.53 -1.92
N PRO A 81 14.81 -16.52 -2.84
CA PRO A 81 16.06 -17.15 -3.24
C PRO A 81 17.05 -16.15 -3.86
N ALA A 82 16.54 -15.23 -4.68
CA ALA A 82 17.37 -14.25 -5.35
C ALA A 82 18.04 -13.27 -4.38
N VAL A 83 17.35 -12.89 -3.31
CA VAL A 83 17.91 -12.00 -2.28
C VAL A 83 19.02 -12.68 -1.49
N LEU A 84 18.83 -13.95 -1.13
CA LEU A 84 19.87 -14.74 -0.44
C LEU A 84 21.08 -14.98 -1.35
N ASP A 85 20.87 -15.21 -2.65
CA ASP A 85 21.95 -15.30 -3.63
C ASP A 85 22.72 -13.97 -3.75
N ILE A 86 22.02 -12.82 -3.75
CA ILE A 86 22.65 -11.49 -3.72
C ILE A 86 23.49 -11.34 -2.45
N LYS A 87 22.92 -11.64 -1.29
CA LYS A 87 23.63 -11.55 0.01
C LYS A 87 24.91 -12.38 -0.01
N ALA A 88 24.81 -13.64 -0.45
CA ALA A 88 25.96 -14.54 -0.55
C ALA A 88 27.02 -14.05 -1.54
N ALA A 89 26.60 -13.57 -2.72
CA ALA A 89 27.51 -13.08 -3.77
C ALA A 89 28.34 -11.85 -3.35
N TYR A 90 27.83 -11.06 -2.40
CA TYR A 90 28.52 -9.91 -1.85
C TYR A 90 29.06 -10.17 -0.43
N GLY A 91 29.29 -11.45 -0.05
CA GLY A 91 29.93 -11.83 1.20
C GLY A 91 29.15 -11.47 2.45
N GLY A 92 27.82 -11.41 2.39
CA GLY A 92 26.94 -11.06 3.49
C GLY A 92 26.82 -9.56 3.79
N MET A 93 27.53 -8.72 3.07
CA MET A 93 27.61 -7.27 3.32
C MET A 93 26.32 -6.47 3.14
N PRO A 94 25.40 -6.76 2.16
CA PRO A 94 24.14 -6.04 2.07
C PRO A 94 23.24 -6.36 3.24
N LEU A 95 22.69 -5.33 3.91
CA LEU A 95 21.59 -5.52 4.83
C LEU A 95 20.36 -5.98 4.03
N THR A 96 19.79 -7.12 4.39
CA THR A 96 18.64 -7.71 3.70
C THR A 96 17.37 -7.58 4.53
N VAL A 97 16.34 -6.98 3.91
CA VAL A 97 15.04 -6.74 4.53
C VAL A 97 13.95 -7.43 3.72
N HIS A 98 13.10 -8.21 4.37
CA HIS A 98 11.94 -8.81 3.73
C HIS A 98 10.63 -8.26 4.29
N LEU A 99 9.73 -7.87 3.38
CA LEU A 99 8.40 -7.35 3.71
C LEU A 99 7.38 -8.45 3.43
N GLN A 100 6.84 -9.06 4.43
CA GLN A 100 5.90 -10.17 4.57
C GLN A 100 6.56 -11.36 5.29
N ARG A 101 5.76 -12.40 5.63
CA ARG A 101 6.28 -13.63 6.23
C ARG A 101 7.05 -14.44 5.18
N PRO A 102 8.37 -14.62 5.33
CA PRO A 102 9.17 -15.39 4.39
C PRO A 102 8.96 -16.90 4.59
N ARG A 103 9.30 -17.66 3.56
CA ARG A 103 9.36 -19.13 3.58
C ARG A 103 10.79 -19.65 3.81
N ILE A 104 11.78 -18.79 3.56
CA ILE A 104 13.21 -19.10 3.70
C ILE A 104 13.79 -18.16 4.75
N GLU A 105 14.66 -18.69 5.61
CA GLU A 105 15.38 -17.90 6.60
C GLU A 105 16.64 -17.25 6.02
N GLY A 106 17.29 -16.37 6.76
CA GLY A 106 18.57 -15.76 6.39
C GLY A 106 18.53 -14.26 6.11
N TYR A 107 17.38 -13.61 6.34
CA TYR A 107 17.26 -12.15 6.32
C TYR A 107 17.78 -11.52 7.61
N ASP A 108 18.32 -10.31 7.50
CA ASP A 108 18.74 -9.53 8.65
C ASP A 108 17.53 -8.93 9.37
N LEU A 109 16.54 -8.42 8.62
CA LEU A 109 15.29 -7.90 9.15
C LEU A 109 14.09 -8.46 8.35
N VAL A 110 13.02 -8.79 9.07
CA VAL A 110 11.75 -9.25 8.50
C VAL A 110 10.60 -8.45 9.11
N PHE A 111 9.75 -7.89 8.25
CA PHE A 111 8.53 -7.21 8.68
C PHE A 111 7.30 -8.00 8.23
N VAL A 112 6.51 -8.46 9.20
CA VAL A 112 5.33 -9.29 8.97
C VAL A 112 4.07 -8.53 9.37
N SER A 113 3.09 -8.49 8.48
CA SER A 113 1.80 -7.85 8.77
C SER A 113 1.12 -8.56 9.97
N ARG A 114 0.51 -7.79 10.88
CA ARG A 114 -0.17 -8.30 12.08
C ARG A 114 -1.20 -9.39 11.76
N HIS A 115 -1.92 -9.28 10.63
CA HIS A 115 -2.88 -10.30 10.19
C HIS A 115 -2.25 -11.62 9.69
N ASP A 116 -0.93 -11.65 9.46
CA ASP A 116 -0.12 -12.84 9.13
C ASP A 116 0.86 -13.22 10.27
N TRP A 117 0.82 -12.47 11.39
CA TRP A 117 1.67 -12.74 12.56
C TRP A 117 1.22 -14.01 13.26
N VAL A 118 2.17 -14.77 13.76
CA VAL A 118 1.96 -15.95 14.58
C VAL A 118 2.89 -15.91 15.78
N GLU A 119 2.50 -16.51 16.89
CA GLU A 119 3.19 -16.43 18.20
C GLU A 119 4.65 -16.90 18.13
N GLU A 120 4.96 -17.87 17.28
CA GLU A 120 6.35 -18.35 17.10
C GLU A 120 7.31 -17.27 16.63
N LEU A 121 6.83 -16.21 16.01
CA LEU A 121 7.66 -15.08 15.56
C LEU A 121 8.11 -14.18 16.70
N ASP A 122 7.43 -14.20 17.85
CA ASP A 122 7.81 -13.41 19.03
C ASP A 122 9.20 -13.79 19.57
N ARG A 123 9.66 -15.00 19.28
CA ARG A 123 10.98 -15.52 19.69
C ARG A 123 12.10 -15.15 18.73
N ARG A 124 11.81 -14.43 17.66
CA ARG A 124 12.77 -14.06 16.61
C ARG A 124 13.10 -12.58 16.69
N PRO A 125 14.27 -12.19 17.17
CA PRO A 125 14.62 -10.79 17.45
C PRO A 125 14.70 -9.92 16.20
N ASN A 126 14.89 -10.51 15.01
CA ASN A 126 14.94 -9.83 13.73
C ASN A 126 13.58 -9.78 13.01
N TYR A 127 12.49 -10.26 13.63
CA TYR A 127 11.14 -10.16 13.11
C TYR A 127 10.39 -9.05 13.82
N HIS A 128 9.72 -8.21 13.04
CA HIS A 128 8.95 -7.07 13.50
C HIS A 128 7.54 -7.12 12.93
N SER A 129 6.53 -6.94 13.78
CA SER A 129 5.16 -6.81 13.30
C SER A 129 4.95 -5.44 12.66
N MET A 130 4.06 -5.36 11.65
CA MET A 130 3.63 -4.12 11.03
C MET A 130 2.10 -4.09 10.83
N VAL A 131 1.51 -2.92 10.88
CA VAL A 131 0.09 -2.72 10.58
C VAL A 131 -0.11 -2.64 9.07
N GLY A 132 -0.86 -3.59 8.51
CA GLY A 132 -1.07 -3.63 7.06
C GLY A 132 0.21 -3.82 6.26
N VAL A 133 0.50 -2.92 5.34
CA VAL A 133 1.67 -2.97 4.45
C VAL A 133 2.26 -1.57 4.21
N PRO A 134 3.58 -1.44 4.01
CA PRO A 134 4.19 -0.18 3.63
C PRO A 134 3.82 0.22 2.18
N HIS A 135 3.86 1.51 1.90
CA HIS A 135 3.43 2.09 0.63
C HIS A 135 4.16 3.40 0.32
N GLN A 136 3.84 4.02 -0.83
CA GLN A 136 4.51 5.24 -1.29
C GLN A 136 3.74 6.54 -0.98
N ILE A 137 2.59 6.47 -0.31
CA ILE A 137 1.80 7.65 0.04
C ILE A 137 2.39 8.28 1.31
N THR A 138 2.73 9.54 1.22
CA THR A 138 3.22 10.36 2.34
C THR A 138 2.62 11.76 2.28
N SER A 139 2.52 12.45 3.41
CA SER A 139 2.05 13.84 3.45
C SER A 139 2.87 14.75 2.54
N ALA A 140 4.19 14.57 2.49
CA ALA A 140 5.08 15.34 1.61
C ALA A 140 4.78 15.13 0.12
N ARG A 141 4.33 13.93 -0.27
CA ARG A 141 3.95 13.63 -1.65
C ARG A 141 2.58 14.19 -2.02
N LEU A 142 1.65 14.23 -1.08
CA LEU A 142 0.27 14.68 -1.32
C LEU A 142 0.10 16.20 -1.18
N ALA A 143 0.84 16.85 -0.28
CA ALA A 143 0.67 18.27 0.01
C ALA A 143 0.75 19.17 -1.24
N PRO A 144 1.73 19.03 -2.15
CA PRO A 144 1.81 19.89 -3.33
C PRO A 144 0.67 19.69 -4.34
N LEU A 145 -0.05 18.54 -4.26
CA LEU A 145 -1.15 18.23 -5.18
C LEU A 145 -2.50 18.73 -4.67
N ARG A 146 -2.64 18.90 -3.35
CA ARG A 146 -3.93 19.10 -2.67
C ARG A 146 -4.76 20.25 -3.25
N ASP A 147 -4.21 21.44 -3.29
CA ASP A 147 -4.99 22.64 -3.67
C ASP A 147 -5.40 22.60 -5.13
N ALA A 148 -4.52 22.16 -6.03
CA ALA A 148 -4.81 22.02 -7.45
C ALA A 148 -5.88 20.93 -7.68
N ALA A 149 -5.75 19.79 -7.02
CA ALA A 149 -6.70 18.71 -7.09
C ALA A 149 -8.08 19.13 -6.55
N ARG A 150 -8.15 19.81 -5.40
CA ARG A 150 -9.41 20.31 -4.83
C ARG A 150 -10.12 21.29 -5.75
N ARG A 151 -9.42 22.29 -6.29
CA ARG A 151 -10.03 23.26 -7.23
C ARG A 151 -10.57 22.59 -8.48
N ARG A 152 -9.92 21.54 -8.98
CA ARG A 152 -10.36 20.78 -10.15
C ARG A 152 -11.55 19.86 -9.84
N LEU A 153 -11.50 19.15 -8.72
CA LEU A 153 -12.49 18.12 -8.39
C LEU A 153 -13.75 18.67 -7.72
N SER A 154 -13.66 19.77 -6.98
CA SER A 154 -14.77 20.42 -6.32
C SER A 154 -14.61 21.95 -6.39
N PRO A 155 -14.81 22.57 -7.57
CA PRO A 155 -14.67 24.02 -7.74
C PRO A 155 -15.64 24.83 -6.86
N GLU A 156 -16.78 24.25 -6.54
CA GLU A 156 -17.80 24.79 -5.63
C GLU A 156 -17.47 24.61 -4.13
N GLY A 157 -16.36 23.94 -3.81
CA GLY A 157 -15.88 23.80 -2.42
C GLY A 157 -16.60 22.75 -1.58
N ARG A 158 -17.42 21.85 -2.19
CA ARG A 158 -18.04 20.72 -1.46
C ARG A 158 -16.98 19.81 -0.87
N PRO A 159 -17.26 19.15 0.29
CA PRO A 159 -16.38 18.14 0.83
C PRO A 159 -16.28 16.95 -0.16
N ILE A 160 -15.07 16.40 -0.30
CA ILE A 160 -14.76 15.35 -1.26
C ILE A 160 -14.64 14.01 -0.54
N VAL A 161 -15.37 12.99 -1.01
CA VAL A 161 -15.14 11.60 -0.62
C VAL A 161 -14.57 10.80 -1.79
N ALA A 162 -13.48 10.08 -1.53
CA ALA A 162 -12.92 9.17 -2.52
C ALA A 162 -13.41 7.74 -2.25
N VAL A 163 -14.03 7.14 -3.27
CA VAL A 163 -14.49 5.75 -3.24
C VAL A 163 -13.53 4.89 -4.06
N PHE A 164 -12.84 3.97 -3.42
CA PHE A 164 -11.88 3.08 -4.07
C PHE A 164 -12.39 1.65 -4.07
N VAL A 165 -12.46 1.06 -5.26
CA VAL A 165 -12.87 -0.32 -5.46
C VAL A 165 -11.77 -1.14 -6.12
N GLY A 166 -11.64 -2.38 -5.72
CA GLY A 166 -10.65 -3.29 -6.25
C GLY A 166 -11.18 -4.15 -7.39
N GLY A 167 -11.20 -5.44 -7.20
CA GLY A 167 -11.71 -6.46 -8.12
C GLY A 167 -11.73 -7.81 -7.45
N SER A 168 -12.44 -8.77 -8.02
CA SER A 168 -12.59 -10.11 -7.46
C SER A 168 -11.24 -10.74 -7.14
N ASN A 169 -11.21 -11.45 -6.04
CA ASN A 169 -10.04 -12.18 -5.57
C ASN A 169 -10.49 -13.46 -4.84
N GLY A 170 -9.60 -14.18 -4.18
CA GLY A 170 -9.99 -15.41 -3.47
C GLY A 170 -10.70 -15.18 -2.13
N ALA A 171 -11.05 -13.95 -1.76
CA ALA A 171 -11.80 -13.60 -0.56
C ALA A 171 -13.14 -12.92 -0.87
N TYR A 172 -13.19 -12.17 -1.96
CA TYR A 172 -14.36 -11.37 -2.35
C TYR A 172 -14.65 -11.50 -3.84
N VAL A 173 -15.94 -11.36 -4.20
CA VAL A 173 -16.41 -11.37 -5.59
C VAL A 173 -17.21 -10.11 -5.88
N TYR A 174 -17.02 -9.58 -7.09
CA TYR A 174 -17.77 -8.42 -7.62
C TYR A 174 -18.95 -8.91 -8.44
N ASP A 175 -19.93 -9.48 -7.73
CA ASP A 175 -21.23 -9.90 -8.26
C ASP A 175 -22.25 -8.76 -8.25
N ASP A 176 -23.48 -9.02 -8.71
CA ASP A 176 -24.55 -8.04 -8.77
C ASP A 176 -24.88 -7.46 -7.38
N LYS A 177 -24.77 -8.26 -6.31
CA LYS A 177 -24.97 -7.80 -4.95
C LYS A 177 -23.91 -6.79 -4.53
N THR A 178 -22.63 -7.09 -4.81
CA THR A 178 -21.52 -6.16 -4.57
C THR A 178 -21.69 -4.87 -5.38
N HIS A 179 -22.05 -4.97 -6.66
CA HIS A 179 -22.31 -3.79 -7.49
C HIS A 179 -23.45 -2.94 -6.94
N GLN A 180 -24.53 -3.58 -6.47
CA GLN A 180 -25.65 -2.87 -5.85
C GLN A 180 -25.24 -2.18 -4.54
N ASN A 181 -24.42 -2.84 -3.70
CA ASN A 181 -23.90 -2.22 -2.48
C ASN A 181 -23.06 -0.98 -2.77
N ILE A 182 -22.18 -1.05 -3.77
CA ILE A 182 -21.36 0.09 -4.19
C ILE A 182 -22.25 1.24 -4.70
N LYS A 183 -23.24 0.93 -5.53
CA LYS A 183 -24.21 1.91 -6.04
C LYS A 183 -24.96 2.58 -4.91
N CYS A 184 -25.55 1.81 -3.99
CA CYS A 184 -26.26 2.34 -2.83
C CYS A 184 -25.35 3.25 -1.98
N ALA A 185 -24.10 2.86 -1.74
CA ALA A 185 -23.15 3.67 -0.98
C ALA A 185 -22.89 5.02 -1.65
N VAL A 186 -22.65 5.02 -2.96
CA VAL A 186 -22.42 6.25 -3.73
C VAL A 186 -23.66 7.15 -3.76
N GLU A 187 -24.86 6.59 -3.95
CA GLU A 187 -26.12 7.33 -3.90
C GLU A 187 -26.40 7.95 -2.53
N GLN A 188 -26.06 7.25 -1.45
CA GLN A 188 -26.19 7.77 -0.07
C GLN A 188 -25.25 8.94 0.18
N LEU A 189 -24.01 8.86 -0.31
CA LEU A 189 -23.03 9.94 -0.22
C LEU A 189 -23.45 11.16 -1.05
N GLU A 190 -24.01 10.96 -2.24
CA GLU A 190 -24.53 12.04 -3.08
C GLU A 190 -25.69 12.76 -2.40
N LYS A 191 -26.65 12.01 -1.84
CA LYS A 191 -27.77 12.58 -1.05
C LYS A 191 -27.32 13.35 0.18
N ALA A 192 -26.16 12.97 0.75
CA ALA A 192 -25.54 13.67 1.88
C ALA A 192 -24.73 14.92 1.44
N GLY A 193 -24.71 15.27 0.17
CA GLY A 193 -24.09 16.49 -0.37
C GLY A 193 -22.59 16.39 -0.66
N TRP A 194 -22.02 15.18 -0.67
CA TRP A 194 -20.61 15.00 -0.99
C TRP A 194 -20.32 15.17 -2.49
N ARG A 195 -19.16 15.71 -2.79
CA ARG A 195 -18.52 15.53 -4.09
C ARG A 195 -17.82 14.17 -4.07
N ILE A 196 -18.17 13.28 -5.00
CA ILE A 196 -17.71 11.89 -4.97
C ILE A 196 -16.76 11.66 -6.15
N VAL A 197 -15.59 11.10 -5.85
CA VAL A 197 -14.62 10.66 -6.85
C VAL A 197 -14.42 9.15 -6.71
N VAL A 198 -14.66 8.41 -7.80
CA VAL A 198 -14.62 6.95 -7.80
C VAL A 198 -13.47 6.45 -8.67
N SER A 199 -12.65 5.57 -8.12
CA SER A 199 -11.57 4.92 -8.87
C SER A 199 -11.63 3.41 -8.70
N ALA A 200 -11.72 2.70 -9.82
CA ALA A 200 -11.56 1.26 -9.89
C ALA A 200 -10.08 0.90 -10.09
N SER A 201 -9.64 -0.17 -9.43
CA SER A 201 -8.26 -0.66 -9.58
C SER A 201 -8.04 -1.29 -10.96
N ARG A 202 -6.76 -1.51 -11.31
CA ARG A 202 -6.40 -2.27 -12.51
C ARG A 202 -6.86 -3.74 -12.49
N ARG A 203 -7.27 -4.26 -11.33
CA ARG A 203 -7.78 -5.62 -11.15
C ARG A 203 -9.29 -5.72 -11.36
N SER A 204 -9.98 -4.57 -11.40
CA SER A 204 -11.42 -4.55 -11.58
C SER A 204 -11.79 -5.05 -12.96
N GLU A 205 -12.81 -5.88 -13.01
CA GLU A 205 -13.38 -6.43 -14.24
C GLU A 205 -14.02 -5.33 -15.07
N ASP A 206 -14.13 -5.53 -16.39
CA ASP A 206 -14.73 -4.55 -17.29
C ASP A 206 -16.21 -4.29 -16.96
N HIS A 207 -16.93 -5.34 -16.51
CA HIS A 207 -18.31 -5.20 -16.07
C HIS A 207 -18.43 -4.27 -14.85
N THR A 208 -17.52 -4.39 -13.87
CA THR A 208 -17.46 -3.47 -12.73
C THR A 208 -17.24 -2.02 -13.21
N GLN A 209 -16.31 -1.81 -14.14
CA GLN A 209 -16.06 -0.48 -14.70
C GLN A 209 -17.27 0.08 -15.44
N GLN A 210 -17.97 -0.74 -16.21
CA GLN A 210 -19.22 -0.35 -16.90
C GLN A 210 -20.28 0.07 -15.90
N THR A 211 -20.51 -0.75 -14.86
CA THR A 211 -21.47 -0.44 -13.79
C THR A 211 -21.14 0.88 -13.09
N LEU A 212 -19.88 1.08 -12.71
CA LEU A 212 -19.45 2.32 -12.06
C LEU A 212 -19.63 3.53 -12.98
N SER A 213 -19.35 3.39 -14.28
CA SER A 213 -19.50 4.49 -15.25
C SER A 213 -20.95 5.01 -15.37
N THR A 214 -21.95 4.19 -15.05
CA THR A 214 -23.35 4.61 -15.02
C THR A 214 -23.67 5.57 -13.88
N LEU A 215 -22.79 5.67 -12.87
CA LEU A 215 -22.98 6.54 -11.71
C LEU A 215 -22.53 7.99 -11.97
N ASN A 216 -21.84 8.27 -13.09
CA ASN A 216 -21.39 9.63 -13.39
C ASN A 216 -22.55 10.63 -13.36
N SER A 217 -22.37 11.69 -12.61
CA SER A 217 -23.29 12.81 -12.48
C SER A 217 -22.51 14.12 -12.25
N GLU A 218 -23.21 15.22 -12.07
CA GLU A 218 -22.59 16.47 -11.66
C GLU A 218 -21.83 16.35 -10.32
N SER A 219 -22.30 15.50 -9.40
CA SER A 219 -21.72 15.26 -8.09
C SER A 219 -20.73 14.09 -8.05
N ILE A 220 -20.76 13.20 -9.04
CA ILE A 220 -19.99 11.95 -9.07
C ILE A 220 -19.09 11.92 -10.30
N ALA A 221 -17.78 11.80 -10.10
CA ALA A 221 -16.80 11.57 -11.15
C ALA A 221 -16.19 10.17 -11.02
N VAL A 222 -16.44 9.32 -11.99
CA VAL A 222 -15.84 7.98 -12.09
C VAL A 222 -14.68 8.02 -13.08
N TRP A 223 -13.48 7.56 -12.63
CA TRP A 223 -12.34 7.46 -13.53
C TRP A 223 -12.59 6.43 -14.63
N ASP A 224 -12.33 6.81 -15.86
CA ASP A 224 -12.60 6.02 -17.06
C ASP A 224 -11.56 4.93 -17.37
N ARG A 225 -10.48 4.84 -16.57
CA ARG A 225 -9.33 3.94 -16.75
C ARG A 225 -8.53 4.17 -18.06
N ARG A 226 -8.82 5.23 -18.81
CA ARG A 226 -8.15 5.60 -20.08
C ARG A 226 -7.33 6.87 -19.93
N SER A 227 -7.88 7.86 -19.24
CA SER A 227 -7.19 9.10 -18.89
C SER A 227 -6.06 8.83 -17.88
N GLU A 228 -5.23 9.84 -17.64
CA GLU A 228 -4.21 9.76 -16.60
C GLU A 228 -4.84 9.32 -15.27
N ASN A 229 -4.13 8.46 -14.55
CA ASN A 229 -4.64 7.89 -13.29
C ASN A 229 -4.73 8.96 -12.20
N PRO A 230 -5.93 9.35 -11.78
CA PRO A 230 -6.13 10.44 -10.82
C PRO A 230 -5.94 10.01 -9.36
N TYR A 231 -5.45 8.81 -9.11
CA TYR A 231 -5.39 8.22 -7.76
C TYR A 231 -4.71 9.14 -6.74
N LEU A 232 -3.56 9.75 -7.10
CA LEU A 232 -2.84 10.65 -6.20
C LEU A 232 -3.62 11.95 -5.94
N ASP A 233 -4.31 12.48 -6.93
CA ASP A 233 -5.15 13.66 -6.77
C ASP A 233 -6.36 13.38 -5.89
N TYR A 234 -6.98 12.20 -6.05
CA TYR A 234 -8.07 11.77 -5.19
C TYR A 234 -7.60 11.59 -3.75
N MET A 235 -6.43 10.94 -3.55
CA MET A 235 -5.81 10.79 -2.23
C MET A 235 -5.48 12.14 -1.58
N ALA A 236 -4.99 13.10 -2.37
CA ALA A 236 -4.61 14.43 -1.88
C ALA A 236 -5.83 15.30 -1.54
N ALA A 237 -6.89 15.23 -2.34
CA ALA A 237 -8.05 16.12 -2.25
C ALA A 237 -9.12 15.64 -1.26
N ALA A 238 -9.23 14.34 -1.00
CA ALA A 238 -10.31 13.76 -0.22
C ALA A 238 -10.34 14.26 1.24
N ASP A 239 -11.54 14.44 1.76
CA ASP A 239 -11.84 14.71 3.16
C ASP A 239 -12.21 13.42 3.92
N ALA A 240 -12.63 12.37 3.18
CA ALA A 240 -12.89 11.03 3.70
C ALA A 240 -12.72 9.98 2.59
N PHE A 241 -12.59 8.72 2.99
CA PHE A 241 -12.45 7.59 2.08
C PHE A 241 -13.50 6.51 2.38
N VAL A 242 -14.04 5.91 1.30
CA VAL A 242 -14.82 4.66 1.36
C VAL A 242 -14.09 3.63 0.48
N ILE A 243 -13.61 2.56 1.08
CA ILE A 243 -12.71 1.61 0.42
C ILE A 243 -13.27 0.20 0.51
N ALA A 244 -13.37 -0.47 -0.64
CA ALA A 244 -13.81 -1.85 -0.72
C ALA A 244 -12.83 -2.80 0.01
N LYS A 245 -13.37 -3.76 0.77
CA LYS A 245 -12.62 -4.68 1.65
C LYS A 245 -11.65 -5.62 0.92
N ASP A 246 -11.68 -5.71 -0.40
CA ASP A 246 -10.80 -6.58 -1.20
C ASP A 246 -9.33 -6.11 -1.28
N SER A 247 -9.01 -4.98 -0.70
CA SER A 247 -7.66 -4.40 -0.70
C SER A 247 -7.08 -4.27 0.72
N ILE A 248 -5.81 -4.63 0.87
CA ILE A 248 -5.00 -4.32 2.06
C ILE A 248 -4.22 -3.01 1.86
N THR A 249 -3.76 -2.74 0.65
CA THR A 249 -2.90 -1.59 0.36
C THR A 249 -3.67 -0.28 0.39
N MET A 250 -4.85 -0.20 -0.25
CA MET A 250 -5.62 1.05 -0.34
C MET A 250 -6.03 1.61 1.04
N PRO A 251 -6.52 0.81 2.00
CA PRO A 251 -6.75 1.32 3.36
C PRO A 251 -5.48 1.84 4.03
N CYS A 252 -4.33 1.16 3.90
CA CYS A 252 -3.06 1.64 4.46
C CYS A 252 -2.66 3.01 3.87
N GLU A 253 -2.78 3.15 2.55
CA GLU A 253 -2.51 4.40 1.84
C GLU A 253 -3.42 5.54 2.30
N ALA A 254 -4.72 5.27 2.46
CA ALA A 254 -5.69 6.25 2.94
C ALA A 254 -5.43 6.64 4.42
N LEU A 255 -5.11 5.68 5.27
CA LEU A 255 -4.81 5.90 6.69
C LEU A 255 -3.59 6.81 6.90
N ALA A 256 -2.64 6.82 5.97
CA ALA A 256 -1.50 7.75 6.02
C ALA A 256 -1.89 9.23 5.82
N THR A 257 -3.10 9.50 5.34
CA THR A 257 -3.60 10.87 5.17
C THR A 257 -4.13 11.50 6.46
N GLY A 258 -4.44 10.69 7.48
CA GLY A 258 -5.12 11.11 8.71
C GLY A 258 -6.60 11.45 8.52
N LYS A 259 -7.19 11.14 7.36
CA LYS A 259 -8.60 11.38 7.05
C LYS A 259 -9.44 10.15 7.37
N PRO A 260 -10.73 10.29 7.77
CA PRO A 260 -11.61 9.17 8.04
C PRO A 260 -11.64 8.14 6.91
N VAL A 261 -11.49 6.86 7.26
CA VAL A 261 -11.48 5.72 6.33
C VAL A 261 -12.59 4.76 6.69
N PHE A 262 -13.51 4.56 5.78
CA PHE A 262 -14.62 3.61 5.91
C PHE A 262 -14.43 2.42 4.99
N THR A 263 -14.80 1.24 5.44
CA THR A 263 -14.71 0.00 4.66
C THR A 263 -16.07 -0.38 4.10
N LEU A 264 -16.11 -0.67 2.79
CA LEU A 264 -17.33 -1.10 2.10
C LEU A 264 -17.37 -2.62 2.01
N GLU A 265 -18.49 -3.18 2.43
CA GLU A 265 -18.73 -4.61 2.45
C GLU A 265 -18.97 -5.18 1.04
N LEU A 266 -18.45 -6.37 0.81
CA LEU A 266 -18.49 -7.08 -0.47
C LEU A 266 -19.06 -8.48 -0.27
N THR A 267 -19.45 -9.16 -1.35
CA THR A 267 -19.83 -10.57 -1.30
C THR A 267 -18.60 -11.44 -1.02
N HIS A 268 -18.68 -12.27 0.02
CA HIS A 268 -17.59 -13.12 0.50
C HIS A 268 -17.43 -14.39 -0.32
N VAL A 269 -16.18 -14.83 -0.45
CA VAL A 269 -15.80 -16.17 -0.92
C VAL A 269 -15.16 -16.88 0.27
N ALA A 270 -15.86 -17.87 0.84
CA ALA A 270 -15.39 -18.59 2.01
C ALA A 270 -14.04 -19.28 1.78
N GLY A 271 -13.16 -19.25 2.77
CA GLY A 271 -11.87 -19.91 2.74
C GLY A 271 -10.74 -19.12 3.45
N PRO A 272 -9.54 -19.71 3.53
CA PRO A 272 -8.42 -19.16 4.31
C PRO A 272 -8.01 -17.73 3.87
N ARG A 273 -8.32 -17.35 2.64
CA ARG A 273 -8.02 -16.01 2.15
C ARG A 273 -8.99 -14.99 2.71
N LEU A 274 -10.27 -15.33 2.82
CA LEU A 274 -11.25 -14.49 3.50
C LEU A 274 -10.85 -14.29 4.97
N ASP A 275 -10.50 -15.37 5.67
CA ASP A 275 -10.08 -15.30 7.08
C ASP A 275 -8.91 -14.32 7.29
N LYS A 276 -7.97 -14.29 6.32
CA LYS A 276 -6.86 -13.34 6.35
C LYS A 276 -7.33 -11.89 6.23
N PHE A 277 -8.23 -11.60 5.28
CA PHE A 277 -8.77 -10.25 5.09
C PHE A 277 -9.63 -9.82 6.27
N GLU A 278 -10.46 -10.73 6.82
CA GLU A 278 -11.29 -10.45 8.00
C GLU A 278 -10.43 -10.15 9.22
N ARG A 279 -9.33 -10.91 9.47
CA ARG A 279 -8.37 -10.57 10.54
C ARG A 279 -7.78 -9.17 10.35
N TYR A 280 -7.42 -8.82 9.10
CA TYR A 280 -6.87 -7.50 8.79
C TYR A 280 -7.88 -6.38 9.07
N HIS A 281 -9.10 -6.49 8.57
CA HIS A 281 -10.13 -5.48 8.78
C HIS A 281 -10.57 -5.38 10.23
N ARG A 282 -10.69 -6.50 10.93
CA ARG A 282 -10.98 -6.55 12.36
C ARG A 282 -9.89 -5.87 13.18
N ASP A 283 -8.61 -6.13 12.89
CA ASP A 283 -7.51 -5.49 13.57
C ASP A 283 -7.56 -3.96 13.41
N LEU A 284 -7.81 -3.47 12.19
CA LEU A 284 -7.94 -2.04 11.92
C LEU A 284 -9.16 -1.40 12.60
N HIS A 285 -10.28 -2.10 12.64
CA HIS A 285 -11.54 -1.57 13.15
C HIS A 285 -11.67 -1.70 14.67
N GLU A 286 -11.52 -2.93 15.21
CA GLU A 286 -11.80 -3.23 16.61
C GLU A 286 -10.59 -2.96 17.50
N THR A 287 -9.40 -3.39 17.09
CA THR A 287 -8.18 -3.29 17.91
C THR A 287 -7.55 -1.91 17.84
N LEU A 288 -7.33 -1.40 16.63
CA LEU A 288 -6.60 -0.14 16.39
C LEU A 288 -7.52 1.06 16.22
N GLN A 289 -8.82 0.85 15.99
CA GLN A 289 -9.85 1.88 15.78
C GLN A 289 -9.51 2.90 14.69
N LEU A 290 -8.75 2.44 13.67
CA LEU A 290 -8.29 3.25 12.54
C LEU A 290 -9.32 3.35 11.40
N THR A 291 -10.21 2.37 11.27
CA THR A 291 -11.25 2.36 10.23
C THR A 291 -12.63 2.12 10.86
N ARG A 292 -13.68 2.39 10.08
CA ARG A 292 -15.06 2.07 10.45
C ARG A 292 -15.79 1.39 9.29
N PRO A 293 -16.75 0.50 9.51
CA PRO A 293 -17.66 0.04 8.46
C PRO A 293 -18.44 1.22 7.90
N PHE A 294 -18.69 1.21 6.59
CA PHE A 294 -19.57 2.21 5.97
C PHE A 294 -21.03 1.79 6.13
N GLU A 295 -21.78 2.56 6.88
CA GLU A 295 -23.20 2.34 7.21
C GLU A 295 -24.10 3.43 6.59
N GLY A 296 -23.75 3.92 5.39
CA GLY A 296 -24.54 4.88 4.64
C GLY A 296 -24.25 6.34 4.92
N LYS A 297 -23.37 6.64 5.89
CA LYS A 297 -22.98 8.00 6.24
C LYS A 297 -21.50 8.08 6.63
N ILE A 298 -20.96 9.27 6.58
CA ILE A 298 -19.61 9.59 7.06
C ILE A 298 -19.72 10.36 8.37
N ASP A 299 -19.48 9.66 9.47
CA ASP A 299 -19.34 10.29 10.78
C ASP A 299 -17.87 10.65 11.00
N PRO A 300 -17.54 11.92 11.29
CA PRO A 300 -16.14 12.32 11.47
C PRO A 300 -15.55 11.66 12.72
N TYR A 301 -14.27 11.24 12.58
CA TYR A 301 -13.44 10.78 13.68
C TYR A 301 -11.97 11.12 13.37
N SER A 302 -11.13 11.07 14.37
CA SER A 302 -9.71 11.36 14.26
C SER A 302 -8.87 10.20 14.78
N TYR A 303 -7.67 10.06 14.24
CA TYR A 303 -6.65 9.11 14.65
C TYR A 303 -5.27 9.65 14.24
N GLU A 304 -4.20 9.13 14.84
CA GLU A 304 -2.85 9.44 14.39
C GLU A 304 -2.59 8.78 13.03
N PRO A 305 -2.13 9.53 12.00
CA PRO A 305 -1.85 8.98 10.68
C PRO A 305 -0.94 7.75 10.73
N LEU A 306 -1.34 6.67 10.08
CA LEU A 306 -0.56 5.44 10.04
C LEU A 306 0.61 5.58 9.07
N ASP A 307 1.84 5.64 9.57
CA ASP A 307 3.06 5.70 8.75
C ASP A 307 4.00 4.52 9.04
N GLU A 308 3.56 3.32 8.66
CA GLU A 308 4.37 2.11 8.79
C GLU A 308 5.63 2.15 7.92
N THR A 309 5.59 2.84 6.79
CA THR A 309 6.75 3.02 5.93
C THR A 309 7.89 3.75 6.67
N ARG A 310 7.56 4.82 7.38
CA ARG A 310 8.52 5.58 8.19
C ARG A 310 9.01 4.79 9.39
N ARG A 311 8.12 4.07 10.08
CA ARG A 311 8.47 3.21 11.22
C ARG A 311 9.45 2.10 10.80
N ILE A 312 9.17 1.40 9.70
CA ILE A 312 10.05 0.39 9.12
C ILE A 312 11.41 0.99 8.78
N ALA A 313 11.43 2.15 8.12
CA ALA A 313 12.67 2.83 7.77
C ALA A 313 13.49 3.23 9.00
N SER A 314 12.84 3.60 10.11
CA SER A 314 13.55 3.90 11.36
C SER A 314 14.27 2.68 11.93
N VAL A 315 13.62 1.50 11.94
CA VAL A 315 14.23 0.24 12.39
C VAL A 315 15.43 -0.13 11.51
N ILE A 316 15.28 -0.02 10.18
CA ILE A 316 16.37 -0.31 9.24
C ILE A 316 17.56 0.63 9.46
N ARG A 317 17.32 1.95 9.68
CA ARG A 317 18.40 2.91 9.98
C ARG A 317 19.16 2.55 11.24
N SER A 318 18.44 2.14 12.28
CA SER A 318 19.08 1.68 13.53
C SER A 318 19.99 0.48 13.29
N GLU A 319 19.60 -0.45 12.41
CA GLU A 319 20.41 -1.61 12.07
C GLU A 319 21.62 -1.25 11.20
N LEU A 320 21.46 -0.39 10.19
CA LEU A 320 22.55 0.10 9.34
C LEU A 320 23.63 0.87 10.12
N ASN A 321 23.25 1.50 11.23
CA ASN A 321 24.16 2.28 12.10
C ASN A 321 24.75 1.46 13.26
N ARG A 322 24.47 0.17 13.35
CA ARG A 322 25.13 -0.71 14.32
C ARG A 322 26.62 -0.87 13.95
N PRO A 323 27.52 -0.70 14.95
CA PRO A 323 28.96 -0.80 14.72
C PRO A 323 29.40 -2.20 14.30
#